data_7975c8b816debb0bab14468adc9180bf
#
_entry.id   7975c8b816debb0bab14468adc9180bf
#
_cell.length_a   1.000
_cell.length_b   1.000
_cell.length_c   1.000
_cell.angle_alpha   90.00
_cell.angle_beta   90.00
_cell.angle_gamma   90.00
#
_symmetry.space_group_name_H-M   'P 1'
#
loop_
_entity.id
_entity.type
_entity.pdbx_description
1 polymer ?
#
loop_
_entity_poly.entity_id
_entity_poly.type
_entity_poly.pdbx_seq_one_letter_code
_entity_poly.pdbx_strand_id
1 'polypeptide(L)'
;MTYSDGTNSGFSRRNHYVGQPAVKVGSSNFDYYRKPEKSHGFAKRAAFFAYFPLLILWLETDLKIASGFDVIGGFAFTFLFTIVLSAVLVLLCSFSKRRGVNRGIATVLTAALTIWYGVQMIYYNVFGTMVVVSSVTNGGAGQAFNSIDMIMTAITSRIVFVVLLFVPLAFFIIFGGKLFDFSKVKLKGKLIVLLIAVAFQIGTVLAVGIDRDSSDTKSNYNLYYGELQQVAVCERYGLYTMQRLDISRLMFGYKANIRTNSKPKNKESTADEITKPEQKAQIMSADFSKLTKSTNNDELKSLYEYFDSEEPSYTNEYTGMFKGYNIIFITAESFSQYAIDKDLTPTLCKMYNEGFQFENYYSPAWGVSTTDGEYANLTGLIPKSGVWSFSKSAENNVSFPFTLGEQSRKLGCKTVNAYHNHTYDYYDRDKYLTNIGYDYSAIGKGLDLGENVWPNSDLKMMQKTVDDYINSDSFSVYYMTVSGHGGYSYNTMSERNADLVKDLKYSDEVKGYLAANIELDKAMEYLLARLEKAGKLDNTLICLTDDHYPYSLCLLYTSPSPRDS
;
A
#
# COMPACT_ATOMS: atom_id res chain seq x y z
N MET A 1 84.26 -10.68 10.80
CA MET A 1 85.14 -10.08 11.82
C MET A 1 84.38 -10.31 13.13
N THR A 2 84.76 -11.39 13.83
CA THR A 2 85.67 -11.49 14.96
C THR A 2 85.12 -10.74 16.19
N TYR A 3 84.94 -11.35 17.23
CA TYR A 3 85.52 -12.17 18.26
C TYR A 3 84.85 -11.72 19.57
N SER A 4 84.61 -12.34 20.61
CA SER A 4 84.95 -13.57 21.35
C SER A 4 84.64 -13.29 22.81
N ASP A 5 84.16 -14.27 23.43
CA ASP A 5 84.65 -15.02 24.62
C ASP A 5 84.95 -14.31 25.93
N GLY A 6 84.59 -15.04 26.99
CA GLY A 6 85.28 -15.07 28.26
C GLY A 6 84.33 -15.31 29.44
N THR A 7 83.92 -16.55 29.76
CA THR A 7 84.42 -17.45 30.85
C THR A 7 84.85 -16.74 32.15
N ASN A 8 84.34 -17.03 33.30
CA ASN A 8 84.75 -18.09 34.18
C ASN A 8 84.25 -17.89 35.65
N SER A 9 83.87 -19.01 36.23
CA SER A 9 84.20 -19.57 37.59
C SER A 9 83.95 -18.72 38.85
N GLY A 10 83.09 -19.14 39.70
CA GLY A 10 83.32 -20.26 40.64
C GLY A 10 83.52 -19.73 42.05
N PHE A 11 82.82 -20.16 42.97
CA PHE A 11 83.29 -20.71 44.24
C PHE A 11 82.15 -20.88 45.27
N SER A 12 82.03 -22.10 45.68
CA SER A 12 81.30 -22.66 46.81
C SER A 12 81.70 -22.03 48.15
N ARG A 13 80.74 -21.77 49.06
CA ARG A 13 80.92 -22.01 50.51
C ARG A 13 79.60 -22.42 51.13
N ARG A 14 79.56 -23.65 51.58
CA ARG A 14 78.63 -24.15 52.58
C ARG A 14 78.88 -23.45 53.91
N ASN A 15 77.81 -23.05 54.59
CA ASN A 15 77.79 -23.03 56.07
C ASN A 15 76.47 -23.59 56.55
N HIS A 16 76.59 -24.67 57.28
CA HIS A 16 75.59 -25.25 58.17
C HIS A 16 75.28 -24.29 59.31
N TYR A 17 74.00 -24.03 59.61
CA TYR A 17 73.54 -23.75 60.93
C TYR A 17 72.27 -24.54 61.25
N VAL A 18 72.33 -25.16 62.41
CA VAL A 18 71.39 -26.08 63.00
C VAL A 18 70.18 -25.30 63.55
N GLY A 19 68.99 -25.78 63.32
CA GLY A 19 67.82 -25.92 64.09
C GLY A 19 67.31 -24.84 65.05
N GLN A 20 66.17 -24.28 64.75
CA GLN A 20 65.12 -24.01 65.76
C GLN A 20 63.74 -24.21 65.14
N PRO A 21 62.69 -24.64 65.85
CA PRO A 21 61.42 -25.07 65.33
C PRO A 21 60.56 -23.84 64.87
N ALA A 22 60.01 -23.90 63.68
CA ALA A 22 59.11 -22.91 63.18
C ALA A 22 57.78 -22.94 63.95
N VAL A 23 57.45 -21.85 64.57
CA VAL A 23 56.11 -21.54 65.09
C VAL A 23 55.20 -21.38 63.89
N LYS A 24 54.21 -22.25 63.77
CA LYS A 24 53.07 -22.07 62.80
C LYS A 24 52.28 -20.86 63.27
N VAL A 25 52.51 -19.70 62.62
CA VAL A 25 51.57 -18.58 62.67
C VAL A 25 50.45 -18.95 61.68
N GLY A 26 49.21 -19.08 62.21
CA GLY A 26 48.03 -19.35 61.45
C GLY A 26 47.82 -18.26 60.41
N SER A 27 47.69 -18.68 59.12
CA SER A 27 47.25 -17.84 58.04
C SER A 27 45.81 -17.40 58.32
N SER A 28 45.65 -16.16 58.82
CA SER A 28 44.35 -15.48 58.80
C SER A 28 43.93 -15.37 57.36
N ASN A 29 42.91 -16.13 56.98
CA ASN A 29 42.17 -15.99 55.74
C ASN A 29 41.57 -14.59 55.72
N PHE A 30 42.26 -13.65 55.10
CA PHE A 30 41.63 -12.49 54.50
C PHE A 30 41.07 -12.94 53.16
N ASP A 31 39.91 -13.64 53.17
CA ASP A 31 39.02 -13.71 52.04
C ASP A 31 38.48 -12.30 51.78
N TYR A 32 39.23 -11.52 50.99
CA TYR A 32 38.68 -10.36 50.36
C TYR A 32 37.52 -10.84 49.48
N TYR A 33 36.30 -10.44 49.81
CA TYR A 33 35.09 -10.58 49.03
C TYR A 33 35.38 -10.18 47.60
N ARG A 34 35.79 -11.11 46.75
CA ARG A 34 35.62 -11.02 45.32
C ARG A 34 34.12 -11.08 45.07
N LYS A 35 33.47 -9.92 44.95
CA LYS A 35 32.11 -9.84 44.43
C LYS A 35 32.04 -10.72 43.17
N PRO A 36 31.04 -11.59 43.05
CA PRO A 36 31.02 -12.57 41.99
C PRO A 36 30.93 -11.85 40.64
N GLU A 37 31.90 -12.06 39.74
CA GLU A 37 31.92 -11.65 38.34
C GLU A 37 30.67 -12.12 37.56
N LYS A 38 29.83 -12.95 38.18
CA LYS A 38 28.58 -13.46 37.60
C LYS A 38 27.50 -12.40 37.41
N SER A 39 27.47 -11.31 38.15
CA SER A 39 26.42 -10.29 38.04
C SER A 39 26.52 -9.44 36.76
N HIS A 40 27.74 -9.09 36.35
CA HIS A 40 27.95 -8.30 35.13
C HIS A 40 27.62 -9.07 33.81
N GLY A 41 27.89 -10.38 33.78
CA GLY A 41 27.55 -11.22 32.65
C GLY A 41 26.04 -11.42 32.47
N PHE A 42 25.30 -11.54 33.58
CA PHE A 42 23.85 -11.66 33.56
C PHE A 42 23.19 -10.38 33.07
N ALA A 43 23.60 -9.21 33.59
CA ALA A 43 23.06 -7.91 33.19
C ALA A 43 23.25 -7.63 31.70
N LYS A 44 24.44 -7.88 31.14
CA LYS A 44 24.72 -7.72 29.71
C LYS A 44 23.88 -8.66 28.82
N ARG A 45 23.60 -9.86 29.30
CA ARG A 45 22.76 -10.83 28.62
C ARG A 45 21.29 -10.41 28.64
N ALA A 46 20.79 -9.98 29.82
CA ALA A 46 19.43 -9.45 29.94
C ALA A 46 19.24 -8.21 29.09
N ALA A 47 20.21 -7.29 29.05
CA ALA A 47 20.20 -6.14 28.14
C ALA A 47 20.14 -6.53 26.66
N PHE A 48 20.86 -7.57 26.25
CA PHE A 48 20.77 -8.08 24.87
C PHE A 48 19.37 -8.65 24.54
N PHE A 49 18.76 -9.37 25.47
CA PHE A 49 17.39 -9.89 25.29
C PHE A 49 16.35 -8.76 25.24
N ALA A 50 16.55 -7.68 25.99
CA ALA A 50 15.67 -6.51 25.98
C ALA A 50 15.87 -5.61 24.73
N TYR A 51 17.00 -5.72 24.05
CA TYR A 51 17.33 -4.83 22.93
C TYR A 51 16.32 -4.92 21.77
N PHE A 52 16.02 -6.12 21.28
CA PHE A 52 15.12 -6.27 20.13
C PHE A 52 13.68 -5.85 20.42
N PRO A 53 13.07 -6.17 21.58
CA PRO A 53 11.78 -5.58 21.94
C PRO A 53 11.78 -4.06 21.92
N LEU A 54 12.80 -3.44 22.51
CA LEU A 54 12.92 -1.98 22.56
C LEU A 54 13.18 -1.38 21.18
N LEU A 55 14.02 -2.01 20.35
CA LEU A 55 14.27 -1.61 18.97
C LEU A 55 12.98 -1.59 18.17
N ILE A 56 12.23 -2.70 18.18
CA ILE A 56 11.02 -2.82 17.37
C ILE A 56 9.95 -1.83 17.87
N LEU A 57 9.79 -1.67 19.18
CA LEU A 57 8.88 -0.67 19.73
C LEU A 57 9.26 0.76 19.34
N TRP A 58 10.56 1.07 19.29
CA TRP A 58 11.03 2.36 18.80
C TRP A 58 10.64 2.57 17.33
N LEU A 59 10.95 1.59 16.47
CA LEU A 59 10.65 1.67 15.04
C LEU A 59 9.13 1.73 14.77
N GLU A 60 8.33 0.94 15.50
CA GLU A 60 6.86 0.98 15.43
C GLU A 60 6.29 2.33 15.86
N THR A 61 6.79 2.88 16.97
CA THR A 61 6.32 4.17 17.49
C THR A 61 6.66 5.30 16.52
N ASP A 62 7.89 5.31 16.01
CA ASP A 62 8.34 6.31 15.06
C ASP A 62 7.53 6.25 13.75
N LEU A 63 7.31 5.05 13.20
CA LEU A 63 6.46 4.83 12.04
C LEU A 63 5.03 5.34 12.30
N LYS A 64 4.42 4.97 13.43
CA LYS A 64 3.04 5.36 13.74
C LYS A 64 2.89 6.87 13.89
N ILE A 65 3.81 7.53 14.58
CA ILE A 65 3.78 9.00 14.71
C ILE A 65 3.98 9.67 13.35
N ALA A 66 4.95 9.21 12.58
CA ALA A 66 5.22 9.75 11.24
C ALA A 66 4.03 9.57 10.28
N SER A 67 3.26 8.50 10.46
CA SER A 67 2.09 8.17 9.63
C SER A 67 0.76 8.75 10.16
N GLY A 68 0.76 9.39 11.33
CA GLY A 68 -0.46 9.92 11.95
C GLY A 68 -1.38 8.84 12.53
N PHE A 69 -0.87 7.64 12.83
CA PHE A 69 -1.65 6.54 13.38
C PHE A 69 -1.91 6.70 14.89
N ASP A 70 -2.99 6.09 15.37
CA ASP A 70 -3.23 5.98 16.81
C ASP A 70 -2.19 5.07 17.47
N VAL A 71 -1.24 5.69 18.17
CA VAL A 71 -0.18 4.98 18.91
C VAL A 71 -0.74 4.21 20.10
N ILE A 72 -1.73 4.79 20.79
CA ILE A 72 -2.24 4.26 22.07
C ILE A 72 -3.19 3.08 21.84
N GLY A 73 -4.16 3.23 20.94
CA GLY A 73 -5.20 2.22 20.70
C GLY A 73 -4.68 0.87 20.20
N GLY A 74 -3.54 0.86 19.49
CA GLY A 74 -2.87 -0.36 19.00
C GLY A 74 -1.70 -0.84 19.85
N PHE A 75 -1.29 -0.10 20.88
CA PHE A 75 -0.03 -0.34 21.58
C PHE A 75 0.07 -1.73 22.22
N ALA A 76 -0.98 -2.19 22.90
CA ALA A 76 -0.96 -3.48 23.60
C ALA A 76 -0.71 -4.65 22.66
N PHE A 77 -1.42 -4.73 21.54
CA PHE A 77 -1.24 -5.79 20.55
C PHE A 77 0.10 -5.68 19.81
N THR A 78 0.50 -4.46 19.43
CA THR A 78 1.82 -4.22 18.84
C THR A 78 2.92 -4.70 19.76
N PHE A 79 2.87 -4.38 21.06
CA PHE A 79 3.84 -4.84 22.07
C PHE A 79 3.87 -6.37 22.17
N LEU A 80 2.73 -7.01 22.31
CA LEU A 80 2.65 -8.47 22.48
C LEU A 80 3.21 -9.22 21.24
N PHE A 81 2.88 -8.79 20.04
CA PHE A 81 3.45 -9.39 18.83
C PHE A 81 4.94 -9.08 18.66
N THR A 82 5.41 -7.91 19.10
CA THR A 82 6.83 -7.54 19.12
C THR A 82 7.68 -8.52 19.93
N ILE A 83 7.16 -9.05 21.06
CA ILE A 83 7.86 -10.05 21.87
C ILE A 83 8.16 -11.30 21.06
N VAL A 84 7.20 -11.75 20.23
CA VAL A 84 7.36 -12.94 19.39
C VAL A 84 8.47 -12.77 18.36
N LEU A 85 8.45 -11.66 17.62
CA LEU A 85 9.51 -11.34 16.66
C LEU A 85 10.86 -11.21 17.34
N SER A 86 10.92 -10.51 18.47
CA SER A 86 12.15 -10.31 19.23
C SER A 86 12.77 -11.61 19.71
N ALA A 87 11.95 -12.57 20.13
CA ALA A 87 12.43 -13.89 20.51
C ALA A 87 13.11 -14.62 19.33
N VAL A 88 12.53 -14.55 18.14
CA VAL A 88 13.12 -15.12 16.92
C VAL A 88 14.46 -14.44 16.61
N LEU A 89 14.53 -13.11 16.67
CA LEU A 89 15.74 -12.35 16.39
C LEU A 89 16.86 -12.68 17.39
N VAL A 90 16.55 -12.76 18.69
CA VAL A 90 17.51 -13.18 19.72
C VAL A 90 18.04 -14.58 19.47
N LEU A 91 17.18 -15.53 19.08
CA LEU A 91 17.60 -16.90 18.74
C LEU A 91 18.55 -16.92 17.55
N LEU A 92 18.29 -16.14 16.50
CA LEU A 92 19.17 -16.01 15.33
C LEU A 92 20.52 -15.40 15.73
N CYS A 93 20.52 -14.32 16.55
CA CYS A 93 21.73 -13.62 17.00
C CYS A 93 22.52 -14.37 18.08
N SER A 94 22.03 -15.51 18.54
CA SER A 94 22.71 -16.34 19.57
C SER A 94 23.09 -17.73 19.08
N PHE A 95 23.11 -17.93 17.76
CA PHE A 95 23.33 -19.23 17.11
C PHE A 95 24.79 -19.69 17.17
N SER A 96 25.74 -18.82 16.84
CA SER A 96 27.15 -19.15 16.68
C SER A 96 27.88 -19.25 18.03
N LYS A 97 28.93 -20.09 18.07
CA LYS A 97 29.89 -20.12 19.18
C LYS A 97 30.77 -18.85 19.21
N ARG A 98 30.95 -18.17 18.07
CA ARG A 98 31.78 -16.97 17.93
C ARG A 98 30.95 -15.71 18.20
N ARG A 99 31.26 -14.97 19.29
CA ARG A 99 30.56 -13.74 19.68
C ARG A 99 30.55 -12.67 18.56
N GLY A 100 31.66 -12.55 17.82
CA GLY A 100 31.74 -11.61 16.69
C GLY A 100 30.73 -11.89 15.57
N VAL A 101 30.49 -13.17 15.27
CA VAL A 101 29.49 -13.59 14.27
C VAL A 101 28.08 -13.20 14.75
N ASN A 102 27.75 -13.51 16.00
CA ASN A 102 26.44 -13.17 16.59
C ASN A 102 26.20 -11.65 16.63
N ARG A 103 27.25 -10.86 16.94
CA ARG A 103 27.17 -9.39 16.87
C ARG A 103 26.97 -8.92 15.42
N GLY A 104 27.68 -9.51 14.45
CA GLY A 104 27.52 -9.18 13.04
C GLY A 104 26.10 -9.46 12.57
N ILE A 105 25.52 -10.63 12.90
CA ILE A 105 24.13 -10.97 12.59
C ILE A 105 23.17 -9.95 13.22
N ALA A 106 23.37 -9.60 14.49
CA ALA A 106 22.52 -8.62 15.17
C ALA A 106 22.61 -7.22 14.52
N THR A 107 23.81 -6.80 14.07
CA THR A 107 23.98 -5.53 13.34
C THR A 107 23.23 -5.55 12.02
N VAL A 108 23.38 -6.62 11.24
CA VAL A 108 22.70 -6.76 9.93
C VAL A 108 21.18 -6.77 10.10
N LEU A 109 20.66 -7.52 11.08
CA LEU A 109 19.22 -7.57 11.34
C LEU A 109 18.67 -6.22 11.84
N THR A 110 19.41 -5.51 12.69
CA THR A 110 19.03 -4.16 13.11
C THR A 110 18.98 -3.21 11.92
N ALA A 111 20.01 -3.22 11.07
CA ALA A 111 20.05 -2.38 9.87
C ALA A 111 18.92 -2.73 8.88
N ALA A 112 18.66 -4.01 8.66
CA ALA A 112 17.59 -4.46 7.76
C ALA A 112 16.21 -4.02 8.28
N LEU A 113 15.94 -4.14 9.57
CA LEU A 113 14.70 -3.65 10.17
C LEU A 113 14.58 -2.13 10.03
N THR A 114 15.63 -1.37 10.38
CA THR A 114 15.64 0.09 10.26
C THR A 114 15.33 0.54 8.83
N ILE A 115 16.00 -0.06 7.84
CA ILE A 115 15.76 0.25 6.43
C ILE A 115 14.34 -0.11 6.03
N TRP A 116 13.83 -1.28 6.44
CA TRP A 116 12.49 -1.72 6.09
C TRP A 116 11.40 -0.79 6.64
N TYR A 117 11.53 -0.36 7.90
CA TYR A 117 10.62 0.63 8.48
C TYR A 117 10.71 1.99 7.76
N GLY A 118 11.91 2.39 7.34
CA GLY A 118 12.11 3.59 6.53
C GLY A 118 11.40 3.50 5.16
N VAL A 119 11.54 2.37 4.47
CA VAL A 119 10.84 2.11 3.21
C VAL A 119 9.32 2.20 3.40
N GLN A 120 8.78 1.58 4.44
CA GLN A 120 7.35 1.61 4.74
C GLN A 120 6.86 3.02 5.05
N MET A 121 7.61 3.77 5.85
CA MET A 121 7.30 5.17 6.19
C MET A 121 7.23 6.06 4.95
N ILE A 122 8.23 5.98 4.07
CA ILE A 122 8.28 6.77 2.85
C ILE A 122 7.19 6.33 1.88
N TYR A 123 6.99 5.04 1.70
CA TYR A 123 5.94 4.50 0.84
C TYR A 123 4.54 4.94 1.31
N TYR A 124 4.28 4.85 2.62
CA TYR A 124 3.01 5.32 3.19
C TYR A 124 2.81 6.82 2.99
N ASN A 125 3.86 7.63 3.15
CA ASN A 125 3.79 9.07 2.93
C ASN A 125 3.44 9.44 1.48
N VAL A 126 3.83 8.61 0.52
CA VAL A 126 3.54 8.83 -0.90
C VAL A 126 2.17 8.26 -1.29
N PHE A 127 1.90 7.01 -0.91
CA PHE A 127 0.79 6.22 -1.44
C PHE A 127 -0.38 6.00 -0.45
N GLY A 128 -0.30 6.47 0.79
CA GLY A 128 -1.33 6.28 1.81
C GLY A 128 -1.59 4.81 2.20
N THR A 129 -0.73 3.87 1.76
CA THR A 129 -0.83 2.44 2.03
C THR A 129 0.53 1.84 2.36
N MET A 130 0.57 0.58 2.82
CA MET A 130 1.80 -0.13 3.16
C MET A 130 2.28 -1.04 2.03
N VAL A 131 3.59 -1.18 1.86
CA VAL A 131 4.17 -2.20 0.97
C VAL A 131 3.87 -3.58 1.51
N VAL A 132 3.24 -4.43 0.72
CA VAL A 132 3.02 -5.85 1.00
C VAL A 132 3.86 -6.72 0.08
N VAL A 133 4.24 -7.90 0.55
CA VAL A 133 5.08 -8.83 -0.23
C VAL A 133 4.35 -9.27 -1.50
N SER A 134 3.03 -9.45 -1.41
CA SER A 134 2.18 -9.78 -2.56
C SER A 134 2.25 -8.73 -3.68
N SER A 135 2.30 -7.43 -3.37
CA SER A 135 2.42 -6.38 -4.40
C SER A 135 3.82 -6.34 -5.03
N VAL A 136 4.88 -6.69 -4.26
CA VAL A 136 6.24 -6.79 -4.81
C VAL A 136 6.36 -7.95 -5.80
N THR A 137 5.79 -9.11 -5.48
CA THR A 137 5.84 -10.30 -6.35
C THR A 137 5.03 -10.14 -7.63
N ASN A 138 4.00 -9.30 -7.61
CA ASN A 138 3.14 -9.02 -8.77
C ASN A 138 3.60 -7.80 -9.61
N GLY A 139 4.81 -7.27 -9.36
CA GLY A 139 5.42 -6.21 -10.17
C GLY A 139 5.06 -4.77 -9.76
N GLY A 140 4.11 -4.57 -8.83
CA GLY A 140 3.63 -3.23 -8.44
C GLY A 140 4.66 -2.34 -7.75
N ALA A 141 5.56 -2.92 -6.94
CA ALA A 141 6.53 -2.14 -6.20
C ALA A 141 7.68 -1.58 -7.07
N GLY A 142 7.97 -2.19 -8.22
CA GLY A 142 9.06 -1.72 -9.10
C GLY A 142 8.79 -0.36 -9.72
N GLN A 143 7.55 0.00 -9.92
CA GLN A 143 7.15 1.26 -10.54
C GLN A 143 7.23 2.46 -9.60
N ALA A 144 7.06 2.26 -8.29
CA ALA A 144 7.24 3.30 -7.29
C ALA A 144 8.66 3.90 -7.31
N PHE A 145 9.66 3.14 -7.79
CA PHE A 145 11.04 3.61 -7.89
C PHE A 145 11.35 4.43 -9.15
N ASN A 146 10.42 4.54 -10.09
CA ASN A 146 10.64 5.32 -11.31
C ASN A 146 10.56 6.85 -11.09
N SER A 147 10.14 7.29 -9.89
CA SER A 147 10.00 8.71 -9.54
C SER A 147 10.92 9.07 -8.36
N ILE A 148 12.22 9.20 -8.62
CA ILE A 148 13.24 9.54 -7.61
C ILE A 148 12.88 10.86 -6.90
N ASP A 149 12.38 11.84 -7.61
CA ASP A 149 12.02 13.15 -7.05
C ASP A 149 10.88 13.05 -6.03
N MET A 150 9.87 12.23 -6.29
CA MET A 150 8.78 11.97 -5.37
C MET A 150 9.26 11.30 -4.08
N ILE A 151 10.19 10.35 -4.20
CA ILE A 151 10.84 9.69 -3.06
C ILE A 151 11.66 10.70 -2.25
N MET A 152 12.44 11.56 -2.93
CA MET A 152 13.27 12.57 -2.26
C MET A 152 12.41 13.61 -1.52
N THR A 153 11.32 14.04 -2.11
CA THR A 153 10.33 14.93 -1.46
C THR A 153 9.72 14.25 -0.22
N ALA A 154 9.34 12.99 -0.33
CA ALA A 154 8.81 12.22 0.80
C ALA A 154 9.84 12.04 1.93
N ILE A 155 11.12 11.81 1.61
CA ILE A 155 12.21 11.74 2.58
C ILE A 155 12.40 13.09 3.29
N THR A 156 12.47 14.18 2.52
CA THR A 156 12.70 15.52 3.09
C THR A 156 11.56 15.98 3.97
N SER A 157 10.31 15.70 3.59
CA SER A 157 9.11 16.04 4.38
C SER A 157 9.05 15.28 5.72
N ARG A 158 9.72 14.13 5.83
CA ARG A 158 9.77 13.28 7.04
C ARG A 158 11.19 13.14 7.62
N ILE A 159 12.11 14.03 7.27
CA ILE A 159 13.55 13.90 7.59
C ILE A 159 13.82 13.66 9.08
N VAL A 160 13.07 14.27 9.97
CA VAL A 160 13.23 14.09 11.43
C VAL A 160 12.97 12.63 11.81
N PHE A 161 11.88 12.04 11.33
CA PHE A 161 11.52 10.64 11.61
C PHE A 161 12.50 9.69 10.93
N VAL A 162 12.92 9.97 9.69
CA VAL A 162 13.97 9.18 9.02
C VAL A 162 15.26 9.15 9.85
N VAL A 163 15.70 10.28 10.41
CA VAL A 163 16.87 10.33 11.29
C VAL A 163 16.63 9.55 12.57
N LEU A 164 15.44 9.67 13.19
CA LEU A 164 15.08 8.95 14.43
C LEU A 164 15.09 7.43 14.24
N LEU A 165 14.70 6.90 13.07
CA LEU A 165 14.81 5.47 12.77
C LEU A 165 16.23 4.93 12.89
N PHE A 166 17.27 5.73 12.54
CA PHE A 166 18.66 5.29 12.57
C PHE A 166 19.32 5.41 13.96
N VAL A 167 18.68 6.09 14.93
CA VAL A 167 19.24 6.27 16.29
C VAL A 167 19.54 4.92 16.98
N PRO A 168 18.64 3.91 17.02
CA PRO A 168 18.96 2.61 17.63
C PRO A 168 20.08 1.86 16.92
N LEU A 169 20.20 1.98 15.58
CA LEU A 169 21.28 1.36 14.83
C LEU A 169 22.63 2.00 15.19
N ALA A 170 22.70 3.33 15.21
CA ALA A 170 23.90 4.06 15.63
C ALA A 170 24.31 3.70 17.07
N PHE A 171 23.34 3.70 17.98
CA PHE A 171 23.55 3.27 19.37
C PHE A 171 24.12 1.84 19.45
N PHE A 172 23.55 0.90 18.68
CA PHE A 172 24.00 -0.49 18.66
C PHE A 172 25.44 -0.63 18.13
N ILE A 173 25.78 0.07 17.07
CA ILE A 173 27.12 0.04 16.48
C ILE A 173 28.15 0.56 17.49
N ILE A 174 27.87 1.70 18.15
CA ILE A 174 28.80 2.39 19.06
C ILE A 174 28.91 1.64 20.39
N PHE A 175 27.80 1.30 21.01
CA PHE A 175 27.75 0.81 22.40
C PHE A 175 27.50 -0.69 22.52
N GLY A 176 26.96 -1.36 21.49
CA GLY A 176 26.51 -2.76 21.56
C GLY A 176 27.59 -3.73 22.04
N GLY A 177 28.84 -3.54 21.61
CA GLY A 177 29.97 -4.39 22.05
C GLY A 177 30.31 -4.26 23.52
N LYS A 178 30.00 -3.13 24.17
CA LYS A 178 30.25 -2.86 25.59
C LYS A 178 29.06 -3.28 26.46
N LEU A 179 27.86 -3.11 25.99
CA LEU A 179 26.61 -3.27 26.75
C LEU A 179 26.02 -4.68 26.67
N PHE A 180 26.24 -5.41 25.56
CA PHE A 180 25.56 -6.67 25.28
C PHE A 180 26.50 -7.87 25.32
N ASP A 181 25.97 -9.03 25.79
CA ASP A 181 26.65 -10.33 25.73
C ASP A 181 26.11 -11.16 24.54
N PHE A 182 26.90 -11.26 23.48
CA PHE A 182 26.61 -12.01 22.26
C PHE A 182 27.01 -13.50 22.34
N SER A 183 27.17 -14.04 23.53
CA SER A 183 27.53 -15.45 23.68
C SER A 183 26.38 -16.37 23.25
N LYS A 184 26.75 -17.55 22.73
CA LYS A 184 25.79 -18.59 22.31
C LYS A 184 24.82 -18.95 23.44
N VAL A 185 23.54 -18.94 23.19
CA VAL A 185 22.52 -19.46 24.11
C VAL A 185 22.52 -20.98 24.05
N LYS A 186 22.58 -21.62 25.23
CA LYS A 186 22.48 -23.11 25.33
C LYS A 186 21.11 -23.59 24.88
N LEU A 187 21.03 -24.84 24.43
CA LEU A 187 19.80 -25.43 23.87
C LEU A 187 18.58 -25.27 24.81
N LYS A 188 18.76 -25.54 26.11
CA LYS A 188 17.70 -25.35 27.13
C LYS A 188 17.18 -23.90 27.13
N GLY A 189 18.07 -22.92 27.06
CA GLY A 189 17.68 -21.51 27.01
C GLY A 189 16.94 -21.17 25.72
N LYS A 190 17.35 -21.73 24.58
CA LYS A 190 16.64 -21.53 23.30
C LYS A 190 15.23 -22.11 23.34
N LEU A 191 15.06 -23.31 23.93
CA LEU A 191 13.75 -23.93 24.08
C LEU A 191 12.84 -23.08 24.99
N ILE A 192 13.37 -22.52 26.08
CA ILE A 192 12.60 -21.62 26.97
C ILE A 192 12.15 -20.38 26.21
N VAL A 193 13.04 -19.72 25.45
CA VAL A 193 12.70 -18.53 24.67
C VAL A 193 11.63 -18.86 23.63
N LEU A 194 11.75 -20.01 22.94
CA LEU A 194 10.77 -20.48 21.98
C LEU A 194 9.40 -20.75 22.62
N LEU A 195 9.37 -21.44 23.76
CA LEU A 195 8.14 -21.71 24.51
C LEU A 195 7.45 -20.43 24.96
N ILE A 196 8.21 -19.45 25.44
CA ILE A 196 7.68 -18.13 25.82
C ILE A 196 7.10 -17.46 24.57
N ALA A 197 7.81 -17.44 23.45
CA ALA A 197 7.32 -16.84 22.20
C ALA A 197 6.01 -17.50 21.72
N VAL A 198 5.95 -18.83 21.76
CA VAL A 198 4.73 -19.59 21.40
C VAL A 198 3.58 -19.26 22.35
N ALA A 199 3.83 -19.22 23.65
CA ALA A 199 2.80 -18.88 24.64
C ALA A 199 2.26 -17.46 24.44
N PHE A 200 3.14 -16.48 24.17
CA PHE A 200 2.73 -15.12 23.84
C PHE A 200 1.95 -15.06 22.52
N GLN A 201 2.40 -15.77 21.50
CA GLN A 201 1.68 -15.84 20.21
C GLN A 201 0.25 -16.39 20.40
N ILE A 202 0.10 -17.51 21.07
CA ILE A 202 -1.21 -18.14 21.33
C ILE A 202 -2.07 -17.21 22.19
N GLY A 203 -1.53 -16.67 23.28
CA GLY A 203 -2.25 -15.76 24.17
C GLY A 203 -2.74 -14.50 23.44
N THR A 204 -1.90 -13.91 22.58
CA THR A 204 -2.25 -12.72 21.82
C THR A 204 -3.33 -13.03 20.77
N VAL A 205 -3.23 -14.16 20.07
CA VAL A 205 -4.24 -14.59 19.08
C VAL A 205 -5.58 -14.89 19.77
N LEU A 206 -5.57 -15.48 20.97
CA LEU A 206 -6.80 -15.68 21.77
C LEU A 206 -7.41 -14.33 22.19
N ALA A 207 -6.57 -13.37 22.60
CA ALA A 207 -7.03 -12.03 22.97
C ALA A 207 -7.67 -11.29 21.77
N VAL A 208 -7.11 -11.41 20.57
CA VAL A 208 -7.73 -10.92 19.33
C VAL A 208 -9.11 -11.54 19.11
N GLY A 209 -9.27 -12.81 19.46
CA GLY A 209 -10.53 -13.55 19.30
C GLY A 209 -11.65 -13.17 20.30
N ILE A 210 -11.38 -12.33 21.30
CA ILE A 210 -12.39 -11.92 22.31
C ILE A 210 -13.38 -10.92 21.69
N ASP A 211 -12.88 -9.96 20.92
CA ASP A 211 -13.68 -8.96 20.24
C ASP A 211 -14.13 -9.49 18.87
N ARG A 212 -15.27 -10.21 18.86
CA ARG A 212 -15.84 -10.84 17.67
C ARG A 212 -17.03 -10.08 17.10
N ASP A 213 -17.07 -8.77 17.25
CA ASP A 213 -18.11 -7.99 16.60
C ASP A 213 -17.98 -8.12 15.08
N SER A 214 -18.92 -8.89 14.52
CA SER A 214 -18.93 -9.20 13.10
C SER A 214 -19.48 -8.07 12.24
N SER A 215 -20.16 -7.11 12.85
CA SER A 215 -20.71 -5.93 12.17
C SER A 215 -19.68 -4.81 12.02
N ASP A 216 -18.67 -4.77 12.90
CA ASP A 216 -17.57 -3.81 12.82
C ASP A 216 -16.40 -4.39 12.01
N THR A 217 -16.17 -3.85 10.80
CA THR A 217 -15.05 -4.22 9.93
C THR A 217 -13.67 -3.90 10.55
N LYS A 218 -13.62 -2.99 11.56
CA LYS A 218 -12.43 -2.60 12.30
C LYS A 218 -12.31 -3.31 13.65
N SER A 219 -13.19 -4.26 13.96
CA SER A 219 -13.04 -5.10 15.17
C SER A 219 -11.72 -5.86 15.13
N ASN A 220 -11.16 -6.17 16.30
CA ASN A 220 -9.89 -6.90 16.38
C ASN A 220 -9.97 -8.24 15.62
N TYR A 221 -11.08 -8.94 15.71
CA TYR A 221 -11.27 -10.20 14.97
C TYR A 221 -11.23 -10.00 13.46
N ASN A 222 -11.99 -9.02 12.91
CA ASN A 222 -12.08 -8.80 11.48
C ASN A 222 -10.77 -8.28 10.89
N LEU A 223 -10.03 -7.42 11.58
CA LEU A 223 -8.70 -6.98 11.15
C LEU A 223 -7.68 -8.13 11.07
N TYR A 224 -7.78 -9.11 11.97
CA TYR A 224 -6.81 -10.20 12.01
C TYR A 224 -7.17 -11.37 11.09
N TYR A 225 -8.45 -11.77 11.04
CA TYR A 225 -8.95 -12.93 10.32
C TYR A 225 -9.69 -12.58 9.03
N GLY A 226 -10.16 -11.35 8.89
CA GLY A 226 -10.86 -10.86 7.71
C GLY A 226 -9.92 -10.51 6.57
N GLU A 227 -10.37 -9.76 5.60
CA GLU A 227 -9.54 -9.25 4.52
C GLU A 227 -8.40 -8.36 5.04
N LEU A 228 -7.24 -8.34 4.34
CA LEU A 228 -6.09 -7.56 4.78
C LEU A 228 -6.29 -6.07 4.53
N GLN A 229 -6.72 -5.36 5.54
CA GLN A 229 -6.75 -3.91 5.57
C GLN A 229 -5.38 -3.41 6.04
N GLN A 230 -4.44 -3.25 5.13
CA GLN A 230 -3.00 -3.04 5.39
C GLN A 230 -2.75 -1.95 6.43
N VAL A 231 -3.34 -0.78 6.24
CA VAL A 231 -3.17 0.39 7.11
C VAL A 231 -3.77 0.14 8.49
N ALA A 232 -5.03 -0.30 8.56
CA ALA A 232 -5.72 -0.55 9.82
C ALA A 232 -5.07 -1.70 10.63
N VAL A 233 -4.58 -2.73 9.94
CA VAL A 233 -3.84 -3.83 10.57
C VAL A 233 -2.49 -3.36 11.10
N CYS A 234 -1.76 -2.52 10.34
CA CYS A 234 -0.49 -1.93 10.78
C CYS A 234 -0.70 -1.01 12.00
N GLU A 235 -1.72 -0.17 11.97
CA GLU A 235 -2.08 0.71 13.09
C GLU A 235 -2.43 -0.08 14.35
N ARG A 236 -3.24 -1.15 14.24
CA ARG A 236 -3.72 -1.94 15.38
C ARG A 236 -2.68 -2.94 15.90
N TYR A 237 -1.97 -3.64 15.03
CA TYR A 237 -1.12 -4.79 15.38
C TYR A 237 0.37 -4.59 15.11
N GLY A 238 0.74 -3.47 14.47
CA GLY A 238 2.10 -3.15 14.05
C GLY A 238 2.48 -3.75 12.70
N LEU A 239 3.54 -3.19 12.12
CA LEU A 239 4.06 -3.53 10.79
C LEU A 239 4.41 -5.02 10.67
N TYR A 240 5.09 -5.57 11.70
CA TYR A 240 5.46 -6.98 11.69
C TYR A 240 4.25 -7.92 11.52
N THR A 241 3.17 -7.65 12.26
CA THR A 241 1.97 -8.49 12.20
C THR A 241 1.29 -8.36 10.84
N MET A 242 1.20 -7.15 10.31
CA MET A 242 0.66 -6.90 8.98
C MET A 242 1.42 -7.69 7.90
N GLN A 243 2.76 -7.61 7.89
CA GLN A 243 3.61 -8.34 6.94
C GLN A 243 3.48 -9.87 7.11
N ARG A 244 3.43 -10.35 8.34
CA ARG A 244 3.25 -11.78 8.63
C ARG A 244 1.89 -12.30 8.12
N LEU A 245 0.83 -11.53 8.27
CA LEU A 245 -0.49 -11.88 7.74
C LEU A 245 -0.49 -11.90 6.21
N ASP A 246 0.14 -10.93 5.57
CA ASP A 246 0.31 -10.89 4.11
C ASP A 246 1.05 -12.13 3.59
N ILE A 247 2.23 -12.42 4.16
CA ILE A 247 3.02 -13.61 3.78
C ILE A 247 2.23 -14.90 4.02
N SER A 248 1.52 -15.01 5.15
CA SER A 248 0.71 -16.19 5.45
C SER A 248 -0.38 -16.41 4.42
N ARG A 249 -1.04 -15.33 3.98
CA ARG A 249 -2.08 -15.39 2.95
C ARG A 249 -1.53 -15.72 1.56
N LEU A 250 -0.34 -15.18 1.25
CA LEU A 250 0.37 -15.51 0.01
C LEU A 250 0.74 -16.99 -0.05
N MET A 251 1.20 -17.58 1.06
CA MET A 251 1.66 -18.97 1.11
C MET A 251 0.54 -20.00 1.23
N PHE A 252 -0.52 -19.70 1.97
CA PHE A 252 -1.56 -20.66 2.33
C PHE A 252 -2.93 -20.34 1.74
N GLY A 253 -3.02 -19.24 0.98
CA GLY A 253 -4.28 -18.71 0.47
C GLY A 253 -5.08 -18.01 1.57
N TYR A 254 -6.14 -17.34 1.15
CA TYR A 254 -7.12 -16.69 2.01
C TYR A 254 -8.51 -17.16 1.60
N LYS A 255 -9.27 -17.69 2.53
CA LYS A 255 -10.69 -18.01 2.34
C LYS A 255 -11.49 -16.83 2.89
N ALA A 256 -12.11 -16.07 2.00
CA ALA A 256 -13.08 -15.07 2.42
C ALA A 256 -14.23 -15.76 3.15
N ASN A 257 -14.54 -15.34 4.37
CA ASN A 257 -15.80 -15.69 5.00
C ASN A 257 -16.90 -14.87 4.31
N ILE A 258 -17.44 -15.38 3.23
CA ILE A 258 -18.62 -14.82 2.59
C ILE A 258 -19.77 -15.02 3.57
N ARG A 259 -20.12 -13.97 4.30
CA ARG A 259 -21.27 -14.01 5.21
C ARG A 259 -22.54 -13.73 4.43
N THR A 260 -23.32 -14.75 4.19
CA THR A 260 -24.65 -14.68 3.57
C THR A 260 -25.74 -14.13 4.52
N ASN A 261 -25.40 -13.56 5.67
CA ASN A 261 -26.35 -13.23 6.73
C ASN A 261 -26.57 -11.73 6.99
N SER A 262 -26.51 -10.89 6.00
CA SER A 262 -27.14 -9.58 6.11
C SER A 262 -28.47 -9.59 5.36
N LYS A 263 -29.55 -10.13 5.99
CA LYS A 263 -30.89 -9.63 5.61
C LYS A 263 -30.84 -8.12 5.78
N PRO A 264 -31.06 -7.33 4.74
CA PRO A 264 -31.17 -5.89 4.90
C PRO A 264 -32.28 -5.67 5.93
N LYS A 265 -31.95 -4.98 7.03
CA LYS A 265 -33.00 -4.45 7.91
C LYS A 265 -33.76 -3.46 7.05
N ASN A 266 -34.94 -3.86 6.58
CA ASN A 266 -35.90 -2.92 6.06
C ASN A 266 -36.08 -1.84 7.13
N LYS A 267 -35.44 -0.69 6.94
CA LYS A 267 -35.93 0.54 7.53
C LYS A 267 -37.20 0.84 6.78
N GLU A 268 -38.34 0.49 7.39
CA GLU A 268 -39.63 1.11 7.02
C GLU A 268 -39.40 2.62 7.05
N SER A 269 -39.15 3.22 5.90
CA SER A 269 -39.28 4.65 5.74
C SER A 269 -40.77 4.93 5.68
N THR A 270 -41.34 5.44 6.75
CA THR A 270 -42.58 6.19 6.73
C THR A 270 -42.35 7.47 5.94
N ALA A 271 -42.38 7.36 4.62
CA ALA A 271 -42.47 8.49 3.72
C ALA A 271 -43.78 8.35 2.95
N ASP A 272 -44.52 9.45 2.90
CA ASP A 272 -45.83 9.61 2.28
C ASP A 272 -45.93 8.87 0.94
N GLU A 273 -47.06 8.16 0.74
CA GLU A 273 -47.45 7.52 -0.51
C GLU A 273 -47.64 8.56 -1.62
N ILE A 274 -46.54 9.02 -2.17
CA ILE A 274 -46.52 9.53 -3.55
C ILE A 274 -46.54 8.28 -4.42
N THR A 275 -47.52 8.14 -5.31
CA THR A 275 -47.64 7.07 -6.30
C THR A 275 -46.31 6.93 -7.06
N LYS A 276 -45.42 6.06 -6.59
CA LYS A 276 -44.13 5.77 -7.24
C LYS A 276 -44.42 5.05 -8.55
N PRO A 277 -43.79 5.42 -9.67
CA PRO A 277 -43.85 4.65 -10.91
C PRO A 277 -43.48 3.19 -10.58
N GLU A 278 -44.12 2.24 -11.27
CA GLU A 278 -43.91 0.79 -11.08
C GLU A 278 -42.41 0.48 -11.28
N GLN A 279 -41.70 0.23 -10.21
CA GLN A 279 -40.27 -0.06 -10.22
C GLN A 279 -40.03 -1.50 -10.69
N LYS A 280 -39.25 -1.68 -11.75
CA LYS A 280 -38.86 -3.00 -12.29
C LYS A 280 -37.51 -3.40 -11.74
N ALA A 281 -37.39 -4.67 -11.32
CA ALA A 281 -36.11 -5.23 -10.90
C ALA A 281 -35.11 -5.24 -12.08
N GLN A 282 -33.88 -4.78 -11.84
CA GLN A 282 -32.77 -4.84 -12.78
C GLN A 282 -32.01 -6.14 -12.52
N ILE A 283 -32.33 -7.18 -13.28
CA ILE A 283 -31.77 -8.51 -13.11
C ILE A 283 -30.69 -8.76 -14.17
N MET A 284 -29.55 -9.28 -13.72
CA MET A 284 -28.49 -9.74 -14.62
C MET A 284 -28.99 -10.92 -15.47
N SER A 285 -28.54 -11.02 -16.71
CA SER A 285 -28.88 -12.12 -17.63
C SER A 285 -28.20 -13.46 -17.29
N ALA A 286 -27.71 -13.64 -16.06
CA ALA A 286 -27.06 -14.85 -15.59
C ALA A 286 -28.03 -15.68 -14.76
N ASP A 287 -28.13 -16.98 -15.08
CA ASP A 287 -28.88 -17.96 -14.29
C ASP A 287 -27.96 -18.58 -13.23
N PHE A 288 -27.88 -17.93 -12.08
CA PHE A 288 -27.03 -18.37 -10.97
C PHE A 288 -27.44 -19.73 -10.43
N SER A 289 -28.73 -20.03 -10.37
CA SER A 289 -29.25 -21.34 -9.97
C SER A 289 -28.74 -22.46 -10.88
N LYS A 290 -28.67 -22.24 -12.18
CA LYS A 290 -28.11 -23.19 -13.16
C LYS A 290 -26.58 -23.29 -13.00
N LEU A 291 -25.89 -22.19 -12.83
CA LEU A 291 -24.43 -22.15 -12.61
C LEU A 291 -24.06 -22.91 -11.34
N THR A 292 -24.77 -22.73 -10.24
CA THR A 292 -24.60 -23.46 -8.97
C THR A 292 -24.69 -24.99 -9.18
N LYS A 293 -25.65 -25.45 -9.97
CA LYS A 293 -25.84 -26.87 -10.26
C LYS A 293 -24.79 -27.44 -11.21
N SER A 294 -24.16 -26.61 -12.02
CA SER A 294 -23.20 -27.03 -13.05
C SER A 294 -21.74 -27.04 -12.58
N THR A 295 -21.45 -26.50 -11.40
CA THR A 295 -20.09 -26.45 -10.88
C THR A 295 -19.82 -27.46 -9.78
N ASN A 296 -18.62 -28.05 -9.80
CA ASN A 296 -18.09 -28.91 -8.72
C ASN A 296 -17.11 -28.14 -7.80
N ASN A 297 -16.92 -26.86 -8.03
CA ASN A 297 -16.05 -26.01 -7.23
C ASN A 297 -16.89 -25.36 -6.12
N ASP A 298 -16.62 -25.70 -4.86
CA ASP A 298 -17.38 -25.25 -3.70
C ASP A 298 -17.31 -23.71 -3.51
N GLU A 299 -16.17 -23.07 -3.88
CA GLU A 299 -16.02 -21.62 -3.78
C GLU A 299 -16.91 -20.90 -4.82
N LEU A 300 -16.90 -21.38 -6.07
CA LEU A 300 -17.80 -20.84 -7.11
C LEU A 300 -19.26 -21.09 -6.77
N LYS A 301 -19.59 -22.26 -6.21
CA LYS A 301 -20.94 -22.58 -5.77
C LYS A 301 -21.43 -21.59 -4.73
N SER A 302 -20.63 -21.34 -3.70
CA SER A 302 -20.94 -20.36 -2.64
C SER A 302 -21.11 -18.94 -3.20
N LEU A 303 -20.30 -18.57 -4.19
CA LEU A 303 -20.38 -17.26 -4.86
C LEU A 303 -21.68 -17.13 -5.69
N TYR A 304 -22.03 -18.16 -6.44
CA TYR A 304 -23.28 -18.16 -7.22
C TYR A 304 -24.53 -18.15 -6.31
N GLU A 305 -24.53 -18.90 -5.20
CA GLU A 305 -25.57 -18.87 -4.20
C GLU A 305 -25.69 -17.48 -3.55
N TYR A 306 -24.57 -16.81 -3.31
CA TYR A 306 -24.56 -15.43 -2.81
C TYR A 306 -25.25 -14.49 -3.80
N PHE A 307 -24.84 -14.46 -5.08
CA PHE A 307 -25.44 -13.59 -6.08
C PHE A 307 -26.91 -13.92 -6.36
N ASP A 308 -27.30 -15.18 -6.28
CA ASP A 308 -28.70 -15.60 -6.44
C ASP A 308 -29.60 -15.12 -5.28
N SER A 309 -28.99 -14.91 -4.10
CA SER A 309 -29.68 -14.44 -2.89
C SER A 309 -29.74 -12.93 -2.73
N GLU A 310 -28.96 -12.16 -3.50
CA GLU A 310 -28.92 -10.71 -3.39
C GLU A 310 -30.16 -10.05 -3.99
N GLU A 311 -30.67 -9.04 -3.31
CA GLU A 311 -31.78 -8.23 -3.80
C GLU A 311 -31.35 -7.41 -5.02
N PRO A 312 -32.09 -7.45 -6.13
CA PRO A 312 -31.75 -6.66 -7.30
C PRO A 312 -31.96 -5.16 -7.05
N SER A 313 -31.19 -4.31 -7.73
CA SER A 313 -31.55 -2.91 -7.82
C SER A 313 -32.81 -2.72 -8.68
N TYR A 314 -33.50 -1.61 -8.45
CA TYR A 314 -34.75 -1.30 -9.16
C TYR A 314 -34.58 -0.07 -10.08
N THR A 315 -35.40 -0.02 -11.11
CA THR A 315 -35.49 1.17 -11.96
C THR A 315 -35.92 2.39 -11.17
N ASN A 316 -35.42 3.58 -11.57
CA ASN A 316 -35.81 4.87 -11.00
C ASN A 316 -36.17 5.85 -12.14
N GLU A 317 -36.46 7.11 -11.81
CA GLU A 317 -36.84 8.15 -12.77
C GLU A 317 -35.77 8.44 -13.85
N TYR A 318 -34.51 8.13 -13.58
CA TYR A 318 -33.41 8.33 -14.53
C TYR A 318 -33.17 7.12 -15.44
N THR A 319 -33.80 5.97 -15.15
CA THR A 319 -33.58 4.75 -15.92
C THR A 319 -34.07 4.90 -17.35
N GLY A 320 -33.14 4.76 -18.30
CA GLY A 320 -33.40 4.92 -19.73
C GLY A 320 -33.35 6.36 -20.24
N MET A 321 -33.03 7.36 -19.39
CA MET A 321 -32.89 8.76 -19.79
C MET A 321 -31.95 8.94 -20.97
N PHE A 322 -30.81 8.22 -20.97
CA PHE A 322 -29.78 8.30 -22.01
C PHE A 322 -29.87 7.16 -23.03
N LYS A 323 -31.04 6.54 -23.21
CA LYS A 323 -31.21 5.47 -24.17
C LYS A 323 -30.96 5.99 -25.59
N GLY A 324 -30.00 5.36 -26.31
CA GLY A 324 -29.60 5.73 -27.65
C GLY A 324 -28.54 6.83 -27.75
N TYR A 325 -28.04 7.30 -26.59
CA TYR A 325 -26.93 8.24 -26.57
C TYR A 325 -25.60 7.54 -26.90
N ASN A 326 -24.69 8.30 -27.49
CA ASN A 326 -23.27 7.94 -27.50
C ASN A 326 -22.70 8.05 -26.07
N ILE A 327 -21.62 7.33 -25.79
CA ILE A 327 -20.98 7.34 -24.49
C ILE A 327 -19.49 7.64 -24.66
N ILE A 328 -18.98 8.56 -23.87
CA ILE A 328 -17.55 8.78 -23.64
C ILE A 328 -17.28 8.63 -22.16
N PHE A 329 -16.52 7.61 -21.80
CA PHE A 329 -16.13 7.36 -20.41
C PHE A 329 -14.65 7.71 -20.24
N ILE A 330 -14.34 8.57 -19.29
CA ILE A 330 -12.99 9.09 -19.06
C ILE A 330 -12.56 8.72 -17.64
N THR A 331 -11.52 7.93 -17.53
CA THR A 331 -10.78 7.75 -16.29
C THR A 331 -9.62 8.75 -16.29
N ALA A 332 -9.74 9.79 -15.48
CA ALA A 332 -8.78 10.88 -15.42
C ALA A 332 -7.72 10.59 -14.34
N GLU A 333 -6.46 10.51 -14.76
CA GLU A 333 -5.31 10.22 -13.92
C GLU A 333 -5.22 11.20 -12.75
N SER A 334 -5.23 10.68 -11.51
CA SER A 334 -5.09 11.44 -10.26
C SER A 334 -6.06 12.61 -10.10
N PHE A 335 -7.21 12.56 -10.76
CA PHE A 335 -8.18 13.65 -10.73
C PHE A 335 -8.83 13.77 -9.34
N SER A 336 -9.14 14.99 -8.94
CA SER A 336 -9.93 15.26 -7.72
C SER A 336 -10.71 16.55 -7.87
N GLN A 337 -11.70 16.76 -7.01
CA GLN A 337 -12.49 18.00 -6.97
C GLN A 337 -11.64 19.27 -6.83
N TYR A 338 -10.43 19.16 -6.27
CA TYR A 338 -9.52 20.31 -6.13
C TYR A 338 -8.96 20.81 -7.47
N ALA A 339 -9.07 20.03 -8.53
CA ALA A 339 -8.72 20.45 -9.89
C ALA A 339 -9.86 21.26 -10.56
N ILE A 340 -11.04 21.34 -9.97
CA ILE A 340 -12.20 22.05 -10.53
C ILE A 340 -12.14 23.51 -10.06
N ASP A 341 -11.71 24.40 -10.95
CA ASP A 341 -11.57 25.83 -10.67
C ASP A 341 -12.14 26.65 -11.83
N LYS A 342 -12.94 27.68 -11.52
CA LYS A 342 -13.64 28.50 -12.54
C LYS A 342 -12.70 29.30 -13.44
N ASP A 343 -11.52 29.64 -12.95
CA ASP A 343 -10.55 30.49 -13.67
C ASP A 343 -9.44 29.66 -14.33
N LEU A 344 -9.05 28.53 -13.73
CA LEU A 344 -7.97 27.65 -14.22
C LEU A 344 -8.47 26.52 -15.10
N THR A 345 -9.62 25.93 -14.75
CA THR A 345 -10.22 24.79 -15.44
C THR A 345 -11.70 25.03 -15.74
N PRO A 346 -12.01 26.08 -16.51
CA PRO A 346 -13.39 26.54 -16.73
C PRO A 346 -14.29 25.49 -17.40
N THR A 347 -13.74 24.63 -18.26
CA THR A 347 -14.50 23.57 -18.92
C THR A 347 -14.90 22.49 -17.95
N LEU A 348 -13.98 22.01 -17.11
CA LEU A 348 -14.28 21.06 -16.04
C LEU A 348 -15.27 21.65 -15.03
N CYS A 349 -15.10 22.93 -14.67
CA CYS A 349 -16.02 23.63 -13.81
C CYS A 349 -17.43 23.71 -14.40
N LYS A 350 -17.56 24.00 -15.70
CA LYS A 350 -18.84 23.97 -16.42
C LYS A 350 -19.46 22.58 -16.42
N MET A 351 -18.70 21.56 -16.80
CA MET A 351 -19.17 20.16 -16.81
C MET A 351 -19.66 19.72 -15.43
N TYR A 352 -18.95 20.07 -14.38
CA TYR A 352 -19.33 19.77 -13.00
C TYR A 352 -20.64 20.46 -12.60
N ASN A 353 -20.80 21.74 -12.89
CA ASN A 353 -21.97 22.52 -12.48
C ASN A 353 -23.23 22.24 -13.33
N GLU A 354 -23.09 21.85 -14.57
CA GLU A 354 -24.21 21.58 -15.49
C GLU A 354 -24.55 20.08 -15.59
N GLY A 355 -23.72 19.18 -15.02
CA GLY A 355 -23.87 17.74 -15.06
C GLY A 355 -24.45 17.13 -13.78
N PHE A 356 -24.52 15.80 -13.75
CA PHE A 356 -24.80 15.04 -12.53
C PHE A 356 -23.58 15.07 -11.60
N GLN A 357 -23.77 15.49 -10.37
CA GLN A 357 -22.75 15.51 -9.31
C GLN A 357 -23.01 14.38 -8.33
N PHE A 358 -21.97 13.59 -8.04
CA PHE A 358 -22.04 12.52 -7.04
C PHE A 358 -21.36 12.99 -5.75
N GLU A 359 -22.15 13.60 -4.85
CA GLU A 359 -21.63 14.19 -3.59
C GLU A 359 -20.94 13.17 -2.67
N ASN A 360 -21.32 11.90 -2.76
CA ASN A 360 -20.76 10.80 -1.99
C ASN A 360 -19.86 9.88 -2.85
N TYR A 361 -19.13 10.45 -3.78
CA TYR A 361 -18.12 9.73 -4.53
C TYR A 361 -16.81 9.66 -3.74
N TYR A 362 -16.26 8.48 -3.57
CA TYR A 362 -15.03 8.24 -2.83
C TYR A 362 -14.05 7.44 -3.69
N SER A 363 -12.86 7.99 -3.85
CA SER A 363 -11.73 7.29 -4.46
C SER A 363 -11.02 6.46 -3.38
N PRO A 364 -11.12 5.13 -3.37
CA PRO A 364 -10.48 4.34 -2.34
C PRO A 364 -8.96 4.33 -2.48
N ALA A 365 -8.27 4.14 -1.35
CA ALA A 365 -6.82 3.95 -1.34
C ALA A 365 -6.50 2.50 -1.74
N TRP A 366 -6.27 2.27 -3.02
CA TRP A 366 -5.86 0.97 -3.55
C TRP A 366 -4.42 0.64 -3.15
N GLY A 367 -4.14 -0.62 -2.93
CA GLY A 367 -2.76 -1.11 -2.71
C GLY A 367 -1.91 -1.12 -3.98
N VAL A 368 -2.52 -0.87 -5.13
CA VAL A 368 -1.92 -0.72 -6.45
C VAL A 368 -2.63 0.42 -7.15
N SER A 369 -2.08 0.95 -8.19
CA SER A 369 -2.37 2.23 -8.78
C SER A 369 -3.53 2.27 -9.80
N THR A 370 -3.31 3.00 -10.86
CA THR A 370 -4.19 3.29 -12.00
C THR A 370 -5.02 2.10 -12.48
N THR A 371 -4.41 0.92 -12.67
CA THR A 371 -5.13 -0.25 -13.20
C THR A 371 -6.23 -0.77 -12.26
N ASP A 372 -6.11 -0.56 -10.96
CA ASP A 372 -7.15 -0.93 -9.99
C ASP A 372 -8.32 0.06 -10.01
N GLY A 373 -8.03 1.35 -10.22
CA GLY A 373 -9.06 2.36 -10.50
C GLY A 373 -9.80 2.06 -11.80
N GLU A 374 -9.08 1.75 -12.88
CA GLU A 374 -9.69 1.31 -14.14
C GLU A 374 -10.57 0.06 -13.95
N TYR A 375 -10.10 -0.90 -13.14
CA TYR A 375 -10.89 -2.10 -12.84
C TYR A 375 -12.22 -1.76 -12.17
N ALA A 376 -12.19 -0.91 -11.14
CA ALA A 376 -13.39 -0.46 -10.46
C ALA A 376 -14.33 0.31 -11.40
N ASN A 377 -13.80 1.23 -12.18
CA ASN A 377 -14.56 2.07 -13.11
C ASN A 377 -15.24 1.28 -14.23
N LEU A 378 -14.52 0.33 -14.83
CA LEU A 378 -15.00 -0.39 -16.01
C LEU A 378 -15.78 -1.66 -15.69
N THR A 379 -15.64 -2.23 -14.48
CA THR A 379 -16.34 -3.46 -14.08
C THR A 379 -17.39 -3.24 -13.00
N GLY A 380 -17.30 -2.15 -12.22
CA GLY A 380 -18.08 -1.96 -11.00
C GLY A 380 -17.69 -2.89 -9.84
N LEU A 381 -16.54 -3.57 -9.94
CA LEU A 381 -16.05 -4.51 -8.93
C LEU A 381 -14.88 -3.91 -8.15
N ILE A 382 -14.73 -4.32 -6.90
CA ILE A 382 -13.59 -3.93 -6.07
C ILE A 382 -12.39 -4.81 -6.44
N PRO A 383 -11.24 -4.23 -6.81
CA PRO A 383 -10.04 -4.99 -7.16
C PRO A 383 -9.48 -5.71 -5.92
N LYS A 384 -8.82 -6.83 -6.14
CA LYS A 384 -8.18 -7.58 -5.07
C LYS A 384 -6.90 -6.86 -4.63
N SER A 385 -6.78 -6.55 -3.34
CA SER A 385 -5.60 -5.90 -2.77
C SER A 385 -4.30 -6.64 -3.12
N GLY A 386 -3.29 -5.89 -3.59
CA GLY A 386 -1.98 -6.42 -3.95
C GLY A 386 -1.93 -7.23 -5.25
N VAL A 387 -2.99 -7.24 -6.04
CA VAL A 387 -3.06 -7.94 -7.33
C VAL A 387 -3.55 -6.97 -8.40
N TRP A 388 -2.84 -6.86 -9.50
CA TRP A 388 -3.33 -6.15 -10.68
C TRP A 388 -4.43 -6.97 -11.36
N SER A 389 -5.65 -6.70 -10.94
CA SER A 389 -6.79 -7.56 -11.27
C SER A 389 -7.04 -7.65 -12.77
N PHE A 390 -6.92 -6.55 -13.52
CA PHE A 390 -7.02 -6.57 -14.98
C PHE A 390 -5.87 -7.30 -15.67
N SER A 391 -4.61 -7.03 -15.29
CA SER A 391 -3.45 -7.73 -15.86
C SER A 391 -3.57 -9.23 -15.61
N LYS A 392 -4.01 -9.63 -14.42
CA LYS A 392 -4.24 -11.04 -14.08
C LYS A 392 -5.37 -11.66 -14.88
N SER A 393 -6.43 -10.92 -15.16
CA SER A 393 -7.53 -11.36 -16.03
C SER A 393 -7.04 -11.54 -17.49
N ALA A 394 -6.16 -10.65 -17.95
CA ALA A 394 -5.56 -10.72 -19.27
C ALA A 394 -4.70 -11.96 -19.48
N GLU A 395 -3.91 -12.37 -18.48
CA GLU A 395 -3.13 -13.61 -18.50
C GLU A 395 -4.01 -14.85 -18.73
N ASN A 396 -5.24 -14.85 -18.24
CA ASN A 396 -6.17 -15.96 -18.30
C ASN A 396 -7.25 -15.82 -19.37
N ASN A 397 -7.20 -14.79 -20.21
CA ASN A 397 -8.21 -14.47 -21.23
C ASN A 397 -9.65 -14.40 -20.65
N VAL A 398 -9.78 -13.82 -19.46
CA VAL A 398 -11.09 -13.68 -18.82
C VAL A 398 -11.88 -12.56 -19.47
N SER A 399 -13.08 -12.87 -19.92
CA SER A 399 -14.05 -11.89 -20.45
C SER A 399 -14.96 -11.39 -19.32
N PHE A 400 -15.27 -10.09 -19.37
CA PHE A 400 -16.20 -9.44 -18.45
C PHE A 400 -17.47 -9.00 -19.22
N PRO A 401 -18.49 -9.86 -19.33
CA PRO A 401 -19.64 -9.64 -20.20
C PRO A 401 -20.52 -8.45 -19.78
N PHE A 402 -20.31 -7.88 -18.59
CA PHE A 402 -21.10 -6.76 -18.05
C PHE A 402 -20.40 -5.40 -18.16
N THR A 403 -19.19 -5.35 -18.70
CA THR A 403 -18.46 -4.09 -18.90
C THR A 403 -19.12 -3.24 -19.97
N LEU A 404 -18.89 -1.93 -19.90
CA LEU A 404 -19.47 -0.96 -20.79
C LEU A 404 -19.15 -1.27 -22.28
N GLY A 405 -17.91 -1.67 -22.59
CA GLY A 405 -17.49 -2.04 -23.95
C GLY A 405 -18.28 -3.25 -24.49
N GLU A 406 -18.36 -4.34 -23.71
CA GLU A 406 -19.11 -5.52 -24.09
C GLU A 406 -20.61 -5.25 -24.23
N GLN A 407 -21.21 -4.48 -23.33
CA GLN A 407 -22.62 -4.10 -23.44
C GLN A 407 -22.87 -3.20 -24.66
N SER A 408 -21.98 -2.26 -24.96
CA SER A 408 -22.08 -1.41 -26.14
C SER A 408 -22.07 -2.24 -27.44
N ARG A 409 -21.19 -3.24 -27.54
CA ARG A 409 -21.15 -4.17 -28.68
C ARG A 409 -22.43 -4.99 -28.79
N LYS A 410 -22.95 -5.53 -27.68
CA LYS A 410 -24.21 -6.28 -27.65
C LYS A 410 -25.41 -5.45 -28.12
N LEU A 411 -25.39 -4.16 -27.79
CA LEU A 411 -26.42 -3.20 -28.24
C LEU A 411 -26.25 -2.75 -29.69
N GLY A 412 -25.20 -3.21 -30.40
CA GLY A 412 -24.95 -2.91 -31.79
C GLY A 412 -24.31 -1.56 -32.05
N CYS A 413 -23.63 -0.98 -31.03
CA CYS A 413 -22.86 0.24 -31.21
C CYS A 413 -21.80 0.06 -32.32
N LYS A 414 -21.69 1.03 -33.23
CA LYS A 414 -20.86 0.89 -34.41
C LYS A 414 -19.37 1.05 -34.14
N THR A 415 -19.00 1.91 -33.22
CA THR A 415 -17.62 2.17 -32.83
C THR A 415 -17.48 2.00 -31.32
N VAL A 416 -16.60 1.11 -30.90
CA VAL A 416 -16.34 0.82 -29.48
C VAL A 416 -14.83 0.84 -29.28
N ASN A 417 -14.28 2.03 -29.01
CA ASN A 417 -12.85 2.29 -28.98
C ASN A 417 -12.36 2.63 -27.57
N ALA A 418 -11.09 2.30 -27.30
CA ALA A 418 -10.37 2.76 -26.12
C ALA A 418 -9.04 3.41 -26.50
N TYR A 419 -8.67 4.47 -25.80
CA TYR A 419 -7.46 5.24 -26.06
C TYR A 419 -6.66 5.51 -24.78
N HIS A 420 -5.33 5.48 -24.92
CA HIS A 420 -4.42 5.80 -23.83
C HIS A 420 -3.14 6.47 -24.35
N ASN A 421 -2.74 7.58 -23.76
CA ASN A 421 -1.56 8.34 -24.15
C ASN A 421 -0.26 7.85 -23.46
N HIS A 422 -0.15 6.55 -23.27
CA HIS A 422 1.06 5.85 -22.81
C HIS A 422 1.33 4.63 -23.71
N THR A 423 2.39 3.84 -23.43
CA THR A 423 2.69 2.63 -24.19
C THR A 423 1.56 1.61 -24.09
N TYR A 424 1.27 0.96 -25.20
CA TYR A 424 0.09 0.10 -25.34
C TYR A 424 0.06 -1.11 -24.42
N ASP A 425 1.23 -1.62 -24.06
CA ASP A 425 1.43 -2.86 -23.28
C ASP A 425 1.54 -2.62 -21.77
N TYR A 426 1.54 -1.36 -21.34
CA TYR A 426 1.65 -1.03 -19.93
C TYR A 426 0.43 -1.54 -19.15
N TYR A 427 0.64 -2.34 -18.10
CA TYR A 427 -0.38 -3.09 -17.35
C TYR A 427 -1.13 -4.16 -18.17
N ASP A 428 -0.60 -4.62 -19.31
CA ASP A 428 -1.32 -5.52 -20.24
C ASP A 428 -2.63 -4.92 -20.81
N ARG A 429 -2.71 -3.60 -20.97
CA ARG A 429 -3.91 -2.92 -21.49
C ARG A 429 -4.34 -3.39 -22.87
N ASP A 430 -3.39 -3.75 -23.72
CA ASP A 430 -3.64 -4.30 -25.04
C ASP A 430 -4.44 -5.61 -25.03
N LYS A 431 -4.37 -6.34 -23.90
CA LYS A 431 -5.09 -7.59 -23.70
C LYS A 431 -6.43 -7.35 -22.99
N TYR A 432 -6.39 -6.73 -21.78
CA TYR A 432 -7.63 -6.63 -21.02
C TYR A 432 -8.65 -5.68 -21.62
N LEU A 433 -8.26 -4.55 -22.24
CA LEU A 433 -9.21 -3.67 -22.90
C LEU A 433 -9.89 -4.36 -24.08
N THR A 434 -9.16 -5.21 -24.80
CA THR A 434 -9.74 -6.05 -25.87
C THR A 434 -10.71 -7.09 -25.28
N ASN A 435 -10.36 -7.73 -24.15
CA ASN A 435 -11.20 -8.73 -23.47
C ASN A 435 -12.52 -8.16 -22.93
N ILE A 436 -12.57 -6.85 -22.67
CA ILE A 436 -13.76 -6.15 -22.20
C ILE A 436 -14.50 -5.37 -23.30
N GLY A 437 -14.19 -5.66 -24.57
CA GLY A 437 -14.98 -5.26 -25.72
C GLY A 437 -14.51 -4.03 -26.49
N TYR A 438 -13.32 -3.45 -26.21
CA TYR A 438 -12.83 -2.27 -26.90
C TYR A 438 -11.83 -2.59 -28.02
N ASP A 439 -11.88 -1.82 -29.11
CA ASP A 439 -10.77 -1.68 -30.06
C ASP A 439 -9.78 -0.66 -29.48
N TYR A 440 -8.61 -1.14 -29.07
CA TYR A 440 -7.67 -0.35 -28.28
C TYR A 440 -6.52 0.22 -29.11
N SER A 441 -6.29 1.52 -28.97
CA SER A 441 -5.16 2.25 -29.56
C SER A 441 -4.40 3.05 -28.49
N ALA A 442 -3.07 2.98 -28.55
CA ALA A 442 -2.16 3.70 -27.65
C ALA A 442 -0.81 3.92 -28.34
N ILE A 443 0.14 4.56 -27.66
CA ILE A 443 1.50 4.76 -28.19
C ILE A 443 2.14 3.40 -28.48
N GLY A 444 2.60 3.23 -29.73
CA GLY A 444 3.12 1.95 -30.25
C GLY A 444 2.06 1.00 -30.81
N LYS A 445 0.76 1.36 -30.71
CA LYS A 445 -0.36 0.60 -31.28
C LYS A 445 -1.42 1.55 -31.84
N GLY A 446 -1.11 2.16 -32.95
CA GLY A 446 -2.06 3.01 -33.70
C GLY A 446 -2.17 4.47 -33.27
N LEU A 447 -1.55 4.88 -32.18
CA LEU A 447 -1.51 6.26 -31.70
C LEU A 447 -0.08 6.82 -31.76
N ASP A 448 0.09 7.97 -32.44
CA ASP A 448 1.30 8.77 -32.45
C ASP A 448 0.99 10.21 -32.04
N LEU A 449 1.48 10.63 -30.90
CA LEU A 449 1.27 11.99 -30.37
C LEU A 449 2.22 13.02 -30.99
N GLY A 450 3.25 12.57 -31.74
CA GLY A 450 4.26 13.44 -32.33
C GLY A 450 5.21 14.10 -31.31
N GLU A 451 5.24 13.59 -30.09
CA GLU A 451 6.16 14.01 -29.03
C GLU A 451 6.54 12.83 -28.13
N ASN A 452 7.72 12.94 -27.51
CA ASN A 452 8.19 11.96 -26.53
C ASN A 452 8.49 12.71 -25.22
N VAL A 453 7.46 12.90 -24.42
CA VAL A 453 7.47 13.60 -23.15
C VAL A 453 6.76 12.78 -22.08
N TRP A 454 7.00 13.10 -20.82
CA TRP A 454 6.30 12.48 -19.71
C TRP A 454 5.87 13.51 -18.65
N PRO A 455 4.62 13.46 -18.20
CA PRO A 455 3.46 12.77 -18.81
C PRO A 455 3.16 13.27 -20.21
N ASN A 456 2.45 12.44 -21.00
CA ASN A 456 1.96 12.85 -22.32
C ASN A 456 0.71 13.73 -22.21
N SER A 457 0.43 14.51 -23.27
CA SER A 457 -0.70 15.43 -23.34
C SER A 457 -2.02 14.71 -23.61
N ASP A 458 -3.02 14.94 -22.75
CA ASP A 458 -4.40 14.48 -22.96
C ASP A 458 -5.05 15.25 -24.12
N LEU A 459 -4.76 16.53 -24.25
CA LEU A 459 -5.23 17.34 -25.39
C LEU A 459 -4.75 16.73 -26.71
N LYS A 460 -3.47 16.37 -26.82
CA LYS A 460 -2.95 15.74 -28.06
C LYS A 460 -3.59 14.38 -28.32
N MET A 461 -3.81 13.58 -27.30
CA MET A 461 -4.53 12.31 -27.45
C MET A 461 -5.90 12.55 -28.06
N MET A 462 -6.70 13.46 -27.52
CA MET A 462 -8.03 13.76 -28.06
C MET A 462 -7.97 14.36 -29.46
N GLN A 463 -7.01 15.24 -29.76
CA GLN A 463 -6.78 15.77 -31.09
C GLN A 463 -6.49 14.71 -32.15
N LYS A 464 -5.84 13.62 -31.76
CA LYS A 464 -5.47 12.52 -32.67
C LYS A 464 -6.56 11.47 -32.82
N THR A 465 -7.48 11.34 -31.87
CA THR A 465 -8.38 10.19 -31.77
C THR A 465 -9.87 10.53 -32.00
N VAL A 466 -10.28 11.78 -31.78
CA VAL A 466 -11.69 12.17 -31.90
C VAL A 466 -12.24 11.90 -33.30
N ASP A 467 -11.46 12.05 -34.36
CA ASP A 467 -11.86 11.81 -35.73
C ASP A 467 -12.13 10.34 -36.06
N ASP A 468 -11.62 9.42 -35.25
CA ASP A 468 -11.83 7.98 -35.44
C ASP A 468 -13.30 7.55 -35.21
N TYR A 469 -14.04 8.32 -34.41
CA TYR A 469 -15.38 7.92 -33.98
C TYR A 469 -16.46 8.99 -34.14
N ILE A 470 -16.10 10.28 -34.24
CA ILE A 470 -17.07 11.37 -34.17
C ILE A 470 -18.10 11.34 -35.29
N ASN A 471 -17.73 10.80 -36.45
CA ASN A 471 -18.60 10.64 -37.63
C ASN A 471 -19.37 9.31 -37.64
N SER A 472 -19.18 8.45 -36.64
CA SER A 472 -19.92 7.18 -36.53
C SER A 472 -21.38 7.43 -36.17
N ASP A 473 -22.28 6.57 -36.62
CA ASP A 473 -23.71 6.64 -36.28
C ASP A 473 -23.93 6.49 -34.78
N SER A 474 -23.13 5.62 -34.13
CA SER A 474 -23.11 5.45 -32.71
C SER A 474 -21.71 5.04 -32.21
N PHE A 475 -21.29 5.57 -31.08
CA PHE A 475 -20.00 5.24 -30.48
C PHE A 475 -20.07 5.10 -28.95
N SER A 476 -19.17 4.24 -28.44
CA SER A 476 -18.84 4.10 -27.03
C SER A 476 -17.32 4.17 -26.92
N VAL A 477 -16.80 5.19 -26.28
CA VAL A 477 -15.37 5.49 -26.24
C VAL A 477 -14.90 5.53 -24.79
N TYR A 478 -13.76 4.90 -24.53
CA TYR A 478 -13.05 4.96 -23.27
C TYR A 478 -11.73 5.71 -23.42
N TYR A 479 -11.48 6.64 -22.52
CA TYR A 479 -10.20 7.34 -22.40
C TYR A 479 -9.58 7.08 -21.02
N MET A 480 -8.33 6.60 -21.00
CA MET A 480 -7.46 6.66 -19.84
C MET A 480 -6.44 7.78 -20.06
N THR A 481 -6.48 8.81 -19.25
CA THR A 481 -5.60 9.98 -19.38
C THR A 481 -4.32 9.83 -18.55
N VAL A 482 -3.31 10.69 -18.76
CA VAL A 482 -2.07 10.68 -17.97
C VAL A 482 -1.53 12.08 -17.63
N SER A 483 -2.10 13.17 -18.14
CA SER A 483 -1.52 14.51 -17.89
C SER A 483 -1.49 14.88 -16.41
N GLY A 484 -2.42 14.34 -15.63
CA GLY A 484 -2.49 14.50 -14.17
C GLY A 484 -1.53 13.63 -13.35
N HIS A 485 -0.63 12.87 -13.99
CA HIS A 485 0.28 11.96 -13.30
C HIS A 485 1.22 12.68 -12.32
N GLY A 486 1.55 12.03 -11.19
CA GLY A 486 2.36 12.58 -10.11
C GLY A 486 3.74 13.12 -10.50
N GLY A 487 4.42 13.78 -9.56
CA GLY A 487 5.65 14.52 -9.81
C GLY A 487 5.39 15.93 -10.34
N TYR A 488 4.35 16.57 -9.84
CA TYR A 488 3.79 17.81 -10.38
C TYR A 488 4.77 18.96 -10.52
N SER A 489 5.71 19.12 -9.60
CA SER A 489 6.71 20.19 -9.64
C SER A 489 7.71 20.09 -10.78
N TYR A 490 7.78 18.94 -11.46
CA TYR A 490 8.84 18.63 -12.43
C TYR A 490 8.33 17.92 -13.69
N ASN A 491 7.02 17.77 -13.86
CA ASN A 491 6.50 17.10 -15.05
C ASN A 491 6.21 18.07 -16.18
N THR A 492 6.24 17.57 -17.40
CA THR A 492 6.08 18.37 -18.63
C THR A 492 4.73 19.10 -18.69
N MET A 493 3.66 18.53 -18.14
CA MET A 493 2.33 19.15 -18.20
C MET A 493 2.22 20.32 -17.21
N SER A 494 2.77 20.17 -16.00
CA SER A 494 2.86 21.25 -15.03
C SER A 494 3.71 22.42 -15.55
N GLU A 495 4.85 22.13 -16.19
CA GLU A 495 5.71 23.15 -16.78
C GLU A 495 5.04 23.94 -17.89
N ARG A 496 4.26 23.29 -18.76
CA ARG A 496 3.52 23.95 -19.87
C ARG A 496 2.56 25.03 -19.39
N ASN A 497 1.96 24.84 -18.23
CA ASN A 497 0.93 25.71 -17.69
C ASN A 497 1.38 26.47 -16.44
N ALA A 498 2.70 26.41 -16.10
CA ALA A 498 3.27 27.00 -14.88
C ALA A 498 2.98 28.51 -14.74
N ASP A 499 3.00 29.25 -15.84
CA ASP A 499 2.71 30.70 -15.83
C ASP A 499 1.30 31.05 -15.36
N LEU A 500 0.33 30.14 -15.54
CA LEU A 500 -1.06 30.36 -15.14
C LEU A 500 -1.27 30.19 -13.62
N VAL A 501 -0.37 29.52 -12.95
CA VAL A 501 -0.48 29.18 -11.51
C VAL A 501 0.59 29.83 -10.64
N LYS A 502 1.60 30.50 -11.22
CA LYS A 502 2.79 31.03 -10.51
C LYS A 502 2.46 31.98 -9.36
N ASP A 503 1.43 32.81 -9.53
CA ASP A 503 1.03 33.84 -8.56
C ASP A 503 0.06 33.33 -7.48
N LEU A 504 -0.35 32.05 -7.53
CA LEU A 504 -1.20 31.43 -6.54
C LEU A 504 -0.43 31.25 -5.22
N LYS A 505 -1.13 31.40 -4.09
CA LYS A 505 -0.56 31.26 -2.74
C LYS A 505 -0.63 29.80 -2.25
N TYR A 506 -0.17 28.87 -3.07
CA TYR A 506 -0.11 27.45 -2.76
C TYR A 506 1.33 26.94 -2.80
N SER A 507 1.57 25.73 -2.29
CA SER A 507 2.86 25.05 -2.48
C SER A 507 3.14 24.76 -3.96
N ASP A 508 4.39 24.51 -4.30
CA ASP A 508 4.77 24.25 -5.69
C ASP A 508 4.13 22.94 -6.21
N GLU A 509 3.91 21.94 -5.35
CA GLU A 509 3.21 20.69 -5.70
C GLU A 509 1.75 20.96 -6.05
N VAL A 510 1.05 21.79 -5.27
CA VAL A 510 -0.35 22.18 -5.54
C VAL A 510 -0.45 22.98 -6.83
N LYS A 511 0.45 23.95 -7.03
CA LYS A 511 0.52 24.71 -8.30
C LYS A 511 0.76 23.78 -9.49
N GLY A 512 1.71 22.85 -9.35
CA GLY A 512 2.01 21.87 -10.38
C GLY A 512 0.84 20.94 -10.68
N TYR A 513 0.09 20.50 -9.65
CA TYR A 513 -1.13 19.71 -9.81
C TYR A 513 -2.21 20.48 -10.60
N LEU A 514 -2.48 21.73 -10.21
CA LEU A 514 -3.44 22.57 -10.92
C LEU A 514 -3.00 22.81 -12.37
N ALA A 515 -1.71 23.10 -12.58
CA ALA A 515 -1.14 23.28 -13.91
C ALA A 515 -1.26 22.04 -14.80
N ALA A 516 -1.06 20.84 -14.24
CA ALA A 516 -1.24 19.59 -14.97
C ALA A 516 -2.71 19.34 -15.36
N ASN A 517 -3.67 19.71 -14.50
CA ASN A 517 -5.10 19.57 -14.78
C ASN A 517 -5.65 20.61 -15.76
N ILE A 518 -4.97 21.74 -15.97
CA ILE A 518 -5.27 22.67 -17.06
C ILE A 518 -5.11 21.97 -18.43
N GLU A 519 -4.20 21.01 -18.57
CA GLU A 519 -4.07 20.23 -19.79
C GLU A 519 -5.28 19.33 -20.03
N LEU A 520 -5.83 18.71 -18.97
CA LEU A 520 -7.08 17.96 -19.04
C LEU A 520 -8.26 18.87 -19.40
N ASP A 521 -8.34 20.07 -18.80
CA ASP A 521 -9.39 21.05 -19.14
C ASP A 521 -9.39 21.42 -20.62
N LYS A 522 -8.21 21.71 -21.19
CA LYS A 522 -8.04 21.98 -22.62
C LYS A 522 -8.44 20.77 -23.49
N ALA A 523 -8.18 19.56 -23.02
CA ALA A 523 -8.61 18.35 -23.72
C ALA A 523 -10.14 18.24 -23.75
N MET A 524 -10.79 18.57 -22.62
CA MET A 524 -12.24 18.57 -22.53
C MET A 524 -12.86 19.70 -23.37
N GLU A 525 -12.30 20.90 -23.36
CA GLU A 525 -12.72 22.00 -24.21
C GLU A 525 -12.70 21.59 -25.69
N TYR A 526 -11.57 21.00 -26.13
CA TYR A 526 -11.43 20.49 -27.50
C TYR A 526 -12.50 19.44 -27.84
N LEU A 527 -12.69 18.46 -26.95
CA LEU A 527 -13.66 17.37 -27.14
C LEU A 527 -15.09 17.93 -27.29
N LEU A 528 -15.51 18.81 -26.36
CA LEU A 528 -16.85 19.42 -26.39
C LEU A 528 -17.06 20.23 -27.68
N ALA A 529 -16.10 21.05 -28.08
CA ALA A 529 -16.17 21.84 -29.30
C ALA A 529 -16.27 20.94 -30.56
N ARG A 530 -15.57 19.78 -30.59
CA ARG A 530 -15.66 18.81 -31.69
C ARG A 530 -17.02 18.12 -31.73
N LEU A 531 -17.56 17.72 -30.56
CA LEU A 531 -18.91 17.13 -30.48
C LEU A 531 -19.98 18.12 -30.91
N GLU A 532 -19.89 19.38 -30.47
CA GLU A 532 -20.81 20.44 -30.90
C GLU A 532 -20.77 20.66 -32.41
N LYS A 533 -19.58 20.82 -32.95
CA LYS A 533 -19.40 20.99 -34.43
C LYS A 533 -19.94 19.82 -35.22
N ALA A 534 -19.88 18.60 -34.71
CA ALA A 534 -20.42 17.41 -35.34
C ALA A 534 -21.92 17.21 -35.08
N GLY A 535 -22.59 18.07 -34.30
CA GLY A 535 -23.98 17.92 -33.89
C GLY A 535 -24.24 16.69 -33.03
N LYS A 536 -23.21 16.26 -32.25
CA LYS A 536 -23.26 15.08 -31.37
C LYS A 536 -23.32 15.43 -29.90
N LEU A 537 -23.12 16.69 -29.50
CA LEU A 537 -23.03 17.08 -28.10
C LEU A 537 -24.30 16.73 -27.32
N ASP A 538 -25.46 17.06 -27.84
CA ASP A 538 -26.75 16.87 -27.16
C ASP A 538 -27.17 15.40 -27.01
N ASN A 539 -26.53 14.49 -27.75
CA ASN A 539 -26.81 13.05 -27.68
C ASN A 539 -25.59 12.22 -27.30
N THR A 540 -24.65 12.82 -26.57
CA THR A 540 -23.46 12.14 -26.03
C THR A 540 -23.42 12.31 -24.50
N LEU A 541 -23.42 11.20 -23.79
CA LEU A 541 -23.17 11.16 -22.34
C LEU A 541 -21.67 11.10 -22.11
N ILE A 542 -21.13 12.08 -21.39
CA ILE A 542 -19.72 12.12 -20.98
C ILE A 542 -19.65 11.82 -19.48
N CYS A 543 -18.98 10.74 -19.11
CA CYS A 543 -18.70 10.37 -17.72
C CYS A 543 -17.22 10.60 -17.44
N LEU A 544 -16.88 11.39 -16.44
CA LEU A 544 -15.50 11.63 -15.98
C LEU A 544 -15.37 11.21 -14.52
N THR A 545 -14.38 10.38 -14.24
CA THR A 545 -14.05 9.89 -12.90
C THR A 545 -12.54 9.84 -12.75
N ASP A 546 -12.04 9.64 -11.53
CA ASP A 546 -10.62 9.39 -11.27
C ASP A 546 -10.27 7.89 -11.34
N ASP A 547 -8.97 7.59 -11.33
CA ASP A 547 -8.42 6.26 -11.09
C ASP A 547 -8.00 6.10 -9.61
N HIS A 548 -7.47 7.14 -9.00
CA HIS A 548 -7.06 7.24 -7.62
C HIS A 548 -6.85 8.71 -7.22
N TYR A 549 -6.76 8.96 -5.92
CA TYR A 549 -6.44 10.30 -5.43
C TYR A 549 -5.00 10.72 -5.80
N PRO A 550 -4.70 12.03 -5.87
CA PRO A 550 -3.36 12.53 -6.21
C PRO A 550 -2.36 12.25 -5.07
N TYR A 551 -1.59 11.18 -5.19
CA TYR A 551 -0.70 10.65 -4.14
C TYR A 551 0.25 11.68 -3.53
N SER A 552 0.91 12.47 -4.34
CA SER A 552 1.90 13.45 -3.86
C SER A 552 1.29 14.69 -3.18
N LEU A 553 -0.03 14.85 -3.20
CA LEU A 553 -0.74 15.92 -2.50
C LEU A 553 -1.28 15.50 -1.13
N CYS A 554 -0.88 14.34 -0.61
CA CYS A 554 -1.38 13.78 0.64
C CYS A 554 -1.23 14.71 1.86
N LEU A 555 -0.33 15.70 1.81
CA LEU A 555 -0.21 16.74 2.84
C LEU A 555 -1.42 17.68 2.92
N LEU A 556 -2.20 17.81 1.86
CA LEU A 556 -3.47 18.57 1.88
C LEU A 556 -4.59 17.81 2.59
N TYR A 557 -4.56 16.47 2.55
CA TYR A 557 -5.56 15.61 3.20
C TYR A 557 -5.24 15.31 4.67
N THR A 558 -4.00 15.55 5.12
CA THR A 558 -3.56 15.36 6.52
C THR A 558 -3.54 16.67 7.32
N SER A 559 -3.89 17.79 6.72
CA SER A 559 -4.18 19.02 7.46
C SER A 559 -5.46 18.83 8.29
N PRO A 560 -5.56 19.39 9.50
CA PRO A 560 -6.67 19.10 10.40
C PRO A 560 -8.02 19.29 9.70
N SER A 561 -8.90 18.36 10.01
CA SER A 561 -10.28 18.21 9.55
C SER A 561 -10.91 19.50 8.97
N PRO A 562 -11.70 19.41 7.89
CA PRO A 562 -12.53 20.52 7.39
C PRO A 562 -13.51 21.12 8.41
N ARG A 563 -13.48 20.66 9.66
CA ARG A 563 -14.24 21.25 10.77
C ARG A 563 -13.57 22.47 11.41
N ASP A 564 -12.33 22.79 11.01
CA ASP A 564 -11.55 23.89 11.58
C ASP A 564 -11.31 25.04 10.58
N SER A 565 -12.09 25.10 9.50
CA SER A 565 -12.15 26.24 8.56
C SER A 565 -13.53 26.87 8.56
#